data_0f20b8a9c44312a75fb37b750ab61861
#
_entry.id   0f20b8a9c44312a75fb37b750ab61861
#
_cell.length_a   1.000
_cell.length_b   1.000
_cell.length_c   1.000
_cell.angle_alpha   90.00
_cell.angle_beta   90.00
_cell.angle_gamma   90.00
#
_symmetry.space_group_name_H-M   'P 1'
#
loop_
_entity.id
_entity.type
_entity.pdbx_description
1 polymer ?
#
loop_
_entity_poly.entity_id
_entity_poly.type
_entity_poly.pdbx_seq_one_letter_code
_entity_poly.pdbx_strand_id
1 'polypeptide(L)' 'MANPDQKTMLIENAFEEIKNICINLQKDTDVSDLEVKSLLKIIMNEWEEKEKQKTGFGFR' A
#
# COMPACT_ATOMS: atom_id res chain seq x y z
N MET A 1 -6.29 17.11 14.64
CA MET A 1 -5.89 17.03 13.27
C MET A 1 -4.40 17.06 13.13
N ALA A 2 -3.86 16.17 12.34
CA ALA A 2 -2.42 16.08 12.17
C ALA A 2 -1.92 17.21 11.28
N ASN A 3 -0.77 17.75 11.61
CA ASN A 3 -0.20 18.76 10.75
C ASN A 3 0.51 18.06 9.59
N PRO A 4 0.90 18.79 8.55
CA PRO A 4 1.49 18.19 7.36
C PRO A 4 2.74 17.35 7.66
N ASP A 5 3.58 17.81 8.58
CA ASP A 5 4.79 17.08 8.90
C ASP A 5 4.48 15.74 9.54
N GLN A 6 3.50 15.74 10.42
CA GLN A 6 3.09 14.51 11.08
C GLN A 6 2.49 13.52 10.09
N LYS A 7 1.69 14.03 9.18
CA LYS A 7 1.11 13.19 8.15
C LYS A 7 2.18 12.56 7.29
N THR A 8 3.18 13.33 6.90
CA THR A 8 4.27 12.81 6.08
C THR A 8 5.03 11.73 6.81
N MET A 9 5.29 11.93 8.10
CA MET A 9 5.99 10.93 8.88
C MET A 9 5.21 9.63 8.95
N LEU A 10 3.91 9.72 9.13
CA LEU A 10 3.08 8.52 9.20
C LEU A 10 3.06 7.76 7.88
N ILE A 11 3.03 8.50 6.79
CA ILE A 11 3.07 7.88 5.47
C ILE A 11 4.40 7.19 5.24
N GLU A 12 5.49 7.83 5.63
CA GLU A 12 6.80 7.23 5.48
C GLU A 12 6.95 5.98 6.33
N ASN A 13 6.41 6.01 7.55
CA ASN A 13 6.45 4.84 8.40
C ASN A 13 5.65 3.69 7.78
N ALA A 14 4.48 3.98 7.23
CA ALA A 14 3.68 2.96 6.57
C ALA A 14 4.42 2.37 5.39
N PHE A 15 5.07 3.22 4.63
CA PHE A 15 5.85 2.77 3.48
C PHE A 15 6.94 1.79 3.91
N GLU A 16 7.66 2.12 4.97
CA GLU A 16 8.72 1.26 5.46
C GLU A 16 8.18 -0.05 5.99
N GLU A 17 7.05 -0.01 6.67
CA GLU A 17 6.44 -1.22 7.20
C GLU A 17 6.00 -2.14 6.07
N ILE A 18 5.36 -1.59 5.06
CA ILE A 18 4.93 -2.38 3.92
C ILE A 18 6.13 -3.02 3.23
N LYS A 19 7.20 -2.25 3.07
CA LYS A 19 8.41 -2.74 2.47
C LYS A 19 8.98 -3.91 3.27
N ASN A 20 9.01 -3.74 4.60
CA ASN A 20 9.55 -4.78 5.47
C ASN A 20 8.71 -6.04 5.44
N ILE A 21 7.40 -5.89 5.38
CA ILE A 21 6.52 -7.04 5.29
C ILE A 21 6.82 -7.83 4.03
N CYS A 22 7.01 -7.14 2.92
CA CYS A 22 7.33 -7.80 1.66
C CYS A 22 8.68 -8.50 1.72
N ILE A 23 9.67 -7.85 2.32
CA ILE A 23 10.99 -8.43 2.46
C ILE A 23 10.93 -9.70 3.32
N ASN A 24 10.18 -9.65 4.41
CA ASN A 24 10.05 -10.81 5.28
C ASN A 24 9.31 -11.94 4.58
N LEU A 25 8.32 -11.60 3.78
CA LEU A 25 7.61 -12.61 3.01
C LEU A 25 8.57 -13.33 2.08
N GLN A 26 9.45 -12.59 1.43
CA GLN A 26 10.41 -13.20 0.53
C GLN A 26 11.38 -14.10 1.27
N LYS A 27 11.79 -13.69 2.47
CA LYS A 27 12.67 -14.51 3.27
C LYS A 27 12.01 -15.80 3.72
N ASP A 28 10.75 -15.70 4.12
CA ASP A 28 10.05 -16.85 4.66
C ASP A 28 9.59 -17.84 3.58
N THR A 29 9.21 -17.34 2.43
CA THR A 29 8.61 -18.18 1.40
C THR A 29 9.40 -18.23 0.11
N ASP A 30 10.45 -17.41 0.03
CA ASP A 30 11.30 -17.40 -1.16
C ASP A 30 10.55 -17.02 -2.44
N VAL A 31 9.50 -16.20 -2.29
CA VAL A 31 8.78 -15.74 -3.48
C VAL A 31 9.64 -14.73 -4.24
N SER A 32 9.43 -14.64 -5.52
CA SER A 32 10.22 -13.77 -6.38
C SER A 32 9.72 -12.32 -6.27
N ASP A 33 10.53 -11.42 -6.82
CA ASP A 33 10.13 -10.01 -6.87
C ASP A 33 8.87 -9.85 -7.68
N LEU A 34 8.71 -10.64 -8.70
CA LEU A 34 7.53 -10.57 -9.53
C LEU A 34 6.28 -10.93 -8.74
N GLU A 35 6.40 -11.91 -7.86
CA GLU A 35 5.27 -12.32 -7.04
C GLU A 35 4.90 -11.23 -6.04
N VAL A 36 5.91 -10.58 -5.46
CA VAL A 36 5.65 -9.47 -4.56
C VAL A 36 4.96 -8.33 -5.29
N LYS A 37 5.42 -8.07 -6.50
CA LYS A 37 4.82 -7.03 -7.32
C LYS A 37 3.37 -7.35 -7.62
N SER A 38 3.08 -8.60 -7.90
CA SER A 38 1.72 -9.03 -8.17
C SER A 38 0.83 -8.85 -6.94
N LEU A 39 1.36 -9.18 -5.78
CA LEU A 39 0.63 -9.01 -4.54
C LEU A 39 0.28 -7.54 -4.33
N LEU A 40 1.24 -6.65 -4.51
CA LEU A 40 1.01 -5.24 -4.34
C LEU A 40 -0.02 -4.72 -5.33
N LYS A 41 -0.01 -5.29 -6.53
CA LYS A 41 -0.98 -4.90 -7.54
C LYS A 41 -2.39 -5.28 -7.13
N ILE A 42 -2.54 -6.45 -6.55
CA ILE A 42 -3.85 -6.90 -6.08
C ILE A 42 -4.36 -5.97 -4.99
N ILE A 43 -3.49 -5.58 -4.08
CA ILE A 43 -3.87 -4.68 -3.01
C ILE A 43 -4.28 -3.33 -3.59
N MET A 44 -3.53 -2.85 -4.57
CA MET A 44 -3.83 -1.58 -5.21
C MET A 44 -5.19 -1.63 -5.88
N ASN A 45 -5.52 -2.76 -6.49
CA ASN A 45 -6.81 -2.92 -7.16
C ASN A 45 -7.97 -2.79 -6.19
N GLU A 46 -7.78 -3.20 -4.96
CA GLU A 46 -8.83 -3.07 -3.96
C GLU A 46 -9.18 -1.61 -3.72
N TRP A 47 -8.16 -0.75 -3.71
CA TRP A 47 -8.42 0.66 -3.54
C TRP A 47 -9.07 1.27 -4.76
N GLU A 48 -8.72 0.78 -5.93
CA GLU A 48 -9.35 1.24 -7.16
C GLU A 48 -10.84 0.89 -7.18
N GLU A 49 -11.16 -0.30 -6.69
CA GLU A 49 -12.55 -0.69 -6.61
C GLU A 49 -13.33 0.20 -5.66
N LYS A 50 -12.71 0.54 -4.55
CA LYS A 50 -13.35 1.44 -3.60
C LYS A 50 -13.61 2.80 -4.22
N GLU A 51 -12.67 3.30 -4.98
CA GLU A 51 -12.84 4.57 -5.64
C GLU A 51 -13.99 4.55 -6.61
N LYS A 52 -14.12 3.46 -7.34
CA LYS A 52 -15.21 3.33 -8.29
C LYS A 52 -16.54 3.32 -7.58
N GLN A 53 -16.60 2.67 -6.45
CA GLN A 53 -17.83 2.60 -5.70
C GLN A 53 -18.21 3.94 -5.11
N LYS A 54 -17.22 4.75 -4.84
CA LYS A 54 -17.46 6.05 -4.31
C LYS A 54 -17.55 7.11 -5.35
N THR A 55 -17.72 6.70 -6.55
CA THR A 55 -17.83 7.62 -7.63
C THR A 55 -18.79 8.66 -7.36
N GLY A 56 -18.47 9.77 -7.74
CA GLY A 56 -19.29 10.82 -7.45
C GLY A 56 -18.88 11.57 -6.30
N PHE A 57 -18.12 11.10 -5.47
CA PHE A 57 -17.63 11.70 -4.51
C PHE A 57 -16.36 12.15 -4.68
N GLY A 58 -15.85 11.81 -5.40
CA GLY A 58 -14.71 12.12 -5.68
C GLY A 58 -13.97 13.09 -5.10
N PHE A 59 -13.70 13.10 -5.06
CA PHE A 59 -13.10 13.74 -4.69
C PHE A 59 -12.66 14.33 -5.25
N ARG A 60 -12.88 14.44 -5.62
CA ARG A 60 -12.75 14.94 -6.20
C ARG A 60 -12.24 15.35 -6.36
#